data_07049f310a147c05a93d652acd708670
#
_entry.id   07049f310a147c05a93d652acd708670
#
_cell.length_a   1.000
_cell.length_b   1.000
_cell.length_c   1.000
_cell.angle_alpha   90.00
_cell.angle_beta   90.00
_cell.angle_gamma   90.00
#
_symmetry.space_group_name_H-M   'P 1'
#
loop_
_entity.id
_entity.type
_entity.pdbx_description
1 polymer ?
#
loop_
_entity_poly.entity_id
_entity_poly.type
_entity_poly.pdbx_seq_one_letter_code
_entity_poly.pdbx_strand_id
1 'polypeptide(L)'
;FENAKRAGLKIIGAVNKIDLAPAQLESVVNDLASLLNVNGEEVLKVSGKTGLGASLLLDKIIEKIPSPQKQSNDSKALIFDSLYNDHKGVIAFVRLFGGQFKRDDQIKFLANNNQVKIKEVGYFYPQLRSCEQLNDGEIGYIATGIKDPGLLKIGDTITINSNEPLPGYKEPQPVVFVSFYPEENDNYENLKKALAKLRLTDASL
;
A
#
# COMPACT_ATOMS: atom_id res chain seq x y z
N PHE A 1 -16.38 -9.30 0.26
CA PHE A 1 -17.51 -8.45 0.63
C PHE A 1 -17.59 -8.28 2.15
N GLU A 2 -17.72 -9.36 2.93
CA GLU A 2 -17.90 -9.33 4.39
C GLU A 2 -16.78 -8.57 5.14
N ASN A 3 -15.53 -8.68 4.70
CA ASN A 3 -14.41 -7.96 5.30
C ASN A 3 -14.53 -6.45 5.08
N ALA A 4 -14.94 -6.02 3.88
CA ALA A 4 -15.17 -4.61 3.57
C ALA A 4 -16.35 -4.04 4.40
N LYS A 5 -17.42 -4.83 4.54
CA LYS A 5 -18.59 -4.46 5.34
C LYS A 5 -18.23 -4.34 6.83
N ARG A 6 -17.47 -5.29 7.38
CA ARG A 6 -16.96 -5.23 8.77
C ARG A 6 -16.07 -4.01 9.01
N ALA A 7 -15.28 -3.63 8.03
CA ALA A 7 -14.42 -2.44 8.10
C ALA A 7 -15.18 -1.12 7.88
N GLY A 8 -16.52 -1.16 7.67
CA GLY A 8 -17.34 0.02 7.44
C GLY A 8 -17.03 0.75 6.13
N LEU A 9 -16.43 0.06 5.15
CA LEU A 9 -16.04 0.66 3.88
C LEU A 9 -17.27 0.92 2.98
N LYS A 10 -17.22 1.99 2.22
CA LYS A 10 -18.19 2.24 1.13
C LYS A 10 -17.92 1.27 -0.01
N ILE A 11 -18.95 0.57 -0.45
CA ILE A 11 -18.86 -0.44 -1.50
C ILE A 11 -19.63 0.04 -2.72
N ILE A 12 -19.00 -0.04 -3.90
CA ILE A 12 -19.61 0.25 -5.19
C ILE A 12 -19.56 -1.03 -6.01
N GLY A 13 -20.74 -1.51 -6.48
CA GLY A 13 -20.83 -2.70 -7.32
C GLY A 13 -20.59 -2.35 -8.79
N ALA A 14 -19.70 -3.10 -9.45
CA ALA A 14 -19.49 -3.00 -10.88
C ALA A 14 -19.25 -4.38 -11.51
N VAL A 15 -19.95 -4.65 -12.63
CA VAL A 15 -19.75 -5.84 -13.46
C VAL A 15 -18.82 -5.47 -14.59
N ASN A 16 -17.66 -6.13 -14.67
CA ASN A 16 -16.66 -5.90 -15.71
C ASN A 16 -16.80 -6.91 -16.87
N LYS A 17 -16.14 -6.63 -17.99
CA LYS A 17 -16.11 -7.46 -19.21
C LYS A 17 -17.47 -7.59 -19.91
N ILE A 18 -18.28 -6.56 -19.86
CA ILE A 18 -19.60 -6.54 -20.53
C ILE A 18 -19.51 -6.68 -22.05
N ASP A 19 -18.32 -6.57 -22.62
CA ASP A 19 -18.02 -6.79 -24.03
C ASP A 19 -17.95 -8.26 -24.44
N LEU A 20 -17.86 -9.21 -23.48
CA LEU A 20 -17.60 -10.62 -23.80
C LEU A 20 -18.83 -11.54 -23.77
N ALA A 21 -19.84 -11.28 -22.94
CA ALA A 21 -20.97 -12.18 -22.76
C ALA A 21 -22.28 -11.45 -22.39
N PRO A 22 -22.97 -10.82 -23.35
CA PRO A 22 -24.22 -10.08 -23.09
C PRO A 22 -25.31 -10.94 -22.46
N ALA A 23 -25.40 -12.23 -22.79
CA ALA A 23 -26.48 -13.11 -22.32
C ALA A 23 -26.45 -13.43 -20.82
N GLN A 24 -25.32 -13.29 -20.15
CA GLN A 24 -25.16 -13.54 -18.71
C GLN A 24 -25.14 -12.25 -17.89
N LEU A 25 -25.12 -11.10 -18.53
CA LEU A 25 -24.93 -9.81 -17.86
C LEU A 25 -26.05 -9.52 -16.84
N GLU A 26 -27.29 -9.77 -17.23
CA GLU A 26 -28.46 -9.49 -16.38
C GLU A 26 -28.47 -10.37 -15.12
N SER A 27 -28.13 -11.66 -15.25
CA SER A 27 -28.01 -12.57 -14.13
C SER A 27 -26.94 -12.11 -13.14
N VAL A 28 -25.73 -11.78 -13.63
CA VAL A 28 -24.62 -11.32 -12.79
C VAL A 28 -24.94 -9.98 -12.11
N VAL A 29 -25.63 -9.07 -12.80
CA VAL A 29 -26.10 -7.81 -12.20
C VAL A 29 -27.06 -8.07 -11.06
N ASN A 30 -28.04 -8.98 -11.25
CA ASN A 30 -29.04 -9.33 -10.22
C ASN A 30 -28.38 -10.02 -9.01
N ASP A 31 -27.45 -10.91 -9.25
CA ASP A 31 -26.70 -11.58 -8.18
C ASP A 31 -25.88 -10.57 -7.36
N LEU A 32 -25.19 -9.65 -8.03
CA LEU A 32 -24.43 -8.60 -7.37
C LEU A 32 -25.32 -7.61 -6.62
N ALA A 33 -26.46 -7.22 -7.21
CA ALA A 33 -27.45 -6.35 -6.59
C ALA A 33 -28.00 -6.98 -5.31
N SER A 34 -28.32 -8.28 -5.36
CA SER A 34 -28.78 -9.05 -4.21
C SER A 34 -27.72 -9.13 -3.12
N LEU A 35 -26.46 -9.41 -3.47
CA LEU A 35 -25.32 -9.45 -2.53
C LEU A 35 -25.11 -8.12 -1.82
N LEU A 36 -25.22 -7.01 -2.55
CA LEU A 36 -25.01 -5.66 -2.05
C LEU A 36 -26.26 -5.06 -1.38
N ASN A 37 -27.40 -5.69 -1.55
CA ASN A 37 -28.72 -5.20 -1.13
C ASN A 37 -29.05 -3.81 -1.72
N VAL A 38 -28.86 -3.67 -3.03
CA VAL A 38 -29.11 -2.45 -3.82
C VAL A 38 -29.98 -2.76 -5.04
N ASN A 39 -30.50 -1.74 -5.72
CA ASN A 39 -31.19 -1.92 -6.99
C ASN A 39 -30.23 -2.34 -8.10
N GLY A 40 -30.67 -3.17 -9.03
CA GLY A 40 -29.86 -3.57 -10.19
C GLY A 40 -29.35 -2.38 -11.03
N GLU A 41 -30.10 -1.28 -11.07
CA GLU A 41 -29.69 -0.03 -11.72
C GLU A 41 -28.50 0.67 -11.05
N GLU A 42 -28.25 0.39 -9.78
CA GLU A 42 -27.11 0.93 -9.04
C GLU A 42 -25.81 0.16 -9.32
N VAL A 43 -25.91 -1.03 -9.90
CA VAL A 43 -24.78 -1.85 -10.31
C VAL A 43 -24.22 -1.32 -11.63
N LEU A 44 -23.00 -0.86 -11.63
CA LEU A 44 -22.36 -0.29 -12.81
C LEU A 44 -21.92 -1.39 -13.77
N LYS A 45 -22.06 -1.11 -15.07
CA LYS A 45 -21.68 -2.01 -16.15
C LYS A 45 -20.46 -1.42 -16.86
N VAL A 46 -19.32 -2.12 -16.85
CA VAL A 46 -18.05 -1.59 -17.36
C VAL A 46 -17.32 -2.59 -18.22
N SER A 47 -16.46 -2.10 -19.09
CA SER A 47 -15.45 -2.88 -19.80
C SER A 47 -14.09 -2.19 -19.69
N GLY A 48 -13.18 -2.75 -18.95
CA GLY A 48 -11.79 -2.27 -18.86
C GLY A 48 -11.04 -2.37 -20.19
N LYS A 49 -11.50 -3.25 -21.12
CA LYS A 49 -10.91 -3.40 -22.45
C LYS A 49 -11.31 -2.27 -23.39
N THR A 50 -12.59 -1.92 -23.43
CA THR A 50 -13.13 -0.92 -24.36
C THR A 50 -13.25 0.47 -23.76
N GLY A 51 -13.16 0.60 -22.44
CA GLY A 51 -13.42 1.85 -21.71
C GLY A 51 -14.90 2.14 -21.47
N LEU A 52 -15.82 1.30 -21.98
CA LEU A 52 -17.26 1.51 -21.80
C LEU A 52 -17.63 1.50 -20.32
N GLY A 53 -18.34 2.53 -19.86
CA GLY A 53 -18.77 2.68 -18.47
C GLY A 53 -17.66 3.11 -17.48
N ALA A 54 -16.39 3.19 -17.89
CA ALA A 54 -15.28 3.54 -17.01
C ALA A 54 -15.41 4.97 -16.45
N SER A 55 -15.81 5.93 -17.29
CA SER A 55 -16.01 7.32 -16.85
C SER A 55 -17.10 7.39 -15.77
N LEU A 56 -18.23 6.73 -16.00
CA LEU A 56 -19.33 6.69 -15.03
C LEU A 56 -18.90 6.05 -13.70
N LEU A 57 -18.08 4.99 -13.74
CA LEU A 57 -17.53 4.37 -12.54
C LEU A 57 -16.64 5.36 -11.77
N LEU A 58 -15.78 6.11 -12.45
CA LEU A 58 -14.93 7.13 -11.83
C LEU A 58 -15.75 8.24 -11.18
N ASP A 59 -16.78 8.73 -11.87
CA ASP A 59 -17.69 9.74 -11.33
C ASP A 59 -18.40 9.23 -10.06
N LYS A 60 -18.85 7.97 -10.07
CA LYS A 60 -19.48 7.35 -8.89
C LYS A 60 -18.48 7.11 -7.73
N ILE A 61 -17.23 6.84 -8.02
CA ILE A 61 -16.17 6.76 -7.00
C ILE A 61 -15.99 8.14 -6.35
N ILE A 62 -15.86 9.20 -7.14
CA ILE A 62 -15.70 10.57 -6.65
C ILE A 62 -16.91 11.02 -5.80
N GLU A 63 -18.13 10.65 -6.24
CA GLU A 63 -19.36 10.99 -5.54
C GLU A 63 -19.53 10.24 -4.21
N LYS A 64 -19.25 8.92 -4.19
CA LYS A 64 -19.63 8.04 -3.07
C LYS A 64 -18.50 7.76 -2.07
N ILE A 65 -17.24 7.83 -2.50
CA ILE A 65 -16.08 7.56 -1.63
C ILE A 65 -15.63 8.87 -0.98
N PRO A 66 -15.67 8.96 0.36
CA PRO A 66 -15.22 10.16 1.04
C PRO A 66 -13.70 10.35 0.88
N SER A 67 -13.27 11.59 0.86
CA SER A 67 -11.84 11.92 0.94
C SER A 67 -11.22 11.37 2.23
N PRO A 68 -9.92 11.03 2.23
CA PRO A 68 -9.23 10.61 3.43
C PRO A 68 -9.42 11.64 4.56
N GLN A 69 -9.84 11.17 5.71
CA GLN A 69 -9.98 12.05 6.88
C GLN A 69 -8.63 12.22 7.56
N LYS A 70 -8.34 13.45 7.98
CA LYS A 70 -7.16 13.74 8.78
C LYS A 70 -7.28 13.06 10.14
N GLN A 71 -6.36 12.15 10.43
CA GLN A 71 -6.39 11.36 11.66
C GLN A 71 -5.54 11.94 12.78
N SER A 72 -4.56 12.75 12.44
CA SER A 72 -3.63 13.35 13.42
C SER A 72 -3.08 14.68 12.92
N ASN A 73 -2.69 15.54 13.87
CA ASN A 73 -1.87 16.71 13.58
C ASN A 73 -0.38 16.37 13.54
N ASP A 74 0.00 15.22 14.09
CA ASP A 74 1.37 14.72 14.04
C ASP A 74 1.71 14.19 12.65
N SER A 75 2.94 14.38 12.24
CA SER A 75 3.45 13.78 11.01
C SER A 75 3.65 12.27 11.22
N LYS A 76 2.70 11.47 10.72
CA LYS A 76 2.69 10.01 10.80
C LYS A 76 2.46 9.39 9.43
N ALA A 77 3.21 8.35 9.12
CA ALA A 77 3.01 7.56 7.91
C ALA A 77 3.16 6.07 8.22
N LEU A 78 2.29 5.25 7.62
CA LEU A 78 2.36 3.79 7.68
C LEU A 78 3.19 3.28 6.51
N ILE A 79 4.14 2.41 6.79
CA ILE A 79 4.88 1.67 5.77
C ILE A 79 4.03 0.48 5.35
N PHE A 80 3.61 0.41 4.08
CA PHE A 80 2.83 -0.71 3.58
C PHE A 80 3.62 -1.63 2.64
N ASP A 81 4.77 -1.15 2.13
CA ASP A 81 5.67 -1.91 1.28
C ASP A 81 7.07 -1.28 1.29
N SER A 82 8.07 -1.97 0.76
CA SER A 82 9.43 -1.44 0.64
C SER A 82 10.21 -2.09 -0.50
N LEU A 83 11.22 -1.39 -0.97
CA LEU A 83 12.19 -1.95 -1.91
C LEU A 83 13.61 -1.50 -1.54
N TYR A 84 14.60 -2.25 -1.98
CA TYR A 84 16.00 -1.87 -1.85
C TYR A 84 16.55 -1.33 -3.17
N ASN A 85 17.22 -0.20 -3.08
CA ASN A 85 17.94 0.42 -4.19
C ASN A 85 19.39 0.67 -3.77
N ASP A 86 20.36 0.22 -4.56
CA ASP A 86 21.78 0.30 -4.21
C ASP A 86 22.27 1.76 -4.01
N HIS A 87 21.66 2.74 -4.68
CA HIS A 87 22.01 4.15 -4.57
C HIS A 87 21.24 4.90 -3.48
N LYS A 88 19.94 4.61 -3.34
CA LYS A 88 19.04 5.31 -2.42
C LYS A 88 18.85 4.59 -1.07
N GLY A 89 19.39 3.37 -0.94
CA GLY A 89 19.14 2.50 0.20
C GLY A 89 17.72 1.94 0.21
N VAL A 90 17.19 1.66 1.37
CA VAL A 90 15.80 1.20 1.53
C VAL A 90 14.84 2.36 1.22
N ILE A 91 13.91 2.10 0.32
CA ILE A 91 12.80 2.99 -0.06
C ILE A 91 11.54 2.43 0.58
N ALA A 92 10.96 3.18 1.51
CA ALA A 92 9.70 2.85 2.16
C ALA A 92 8.53 3.39 1.35
N PHE A 93 7.53 2.54 1.06
CA PHE A 93 6.27 2.94 0.48
C PHE A 93 5.30 3.25 1.59
N VAL A 94 4.76 4.47 1.60
CA VAL A 94 4.07 5.01 2.74
C VAL A 94 2.72 5.62 2.38
N ARG A 95 1.78 5.50 3.31
CA ARG A 95 0.57 6.32 3.34
C ARG A 95 0.62 7.26 4.54
N LEU A 96 0.38 8.53 4.31
CA LEU A 96 0.35 9.55 5.36
C LEU A 96 -1.02 9.58 6.05
N PHE A 97 -0.99 9.69 7.38
CA PHE A 97 -2.16 9.79 8.26
C PHE A 97 -2.14 11.08 9.10
N GLY A 98 -1.35 12.06 8.70
CA GLY A 98 -1.25 13.37 9.30
C GLY A 98 0.06 14.06 8.95
N GLY A 99 0.07 15.37 9.04
CA GLY A 99 1.24 16.20 8.81
C GLY A 99 1.79 16.16 7.40
N GLN A 100 3.09 16.29 7.29
CA GLN A 100 3.81 16.29 6.02
C GLN A 100 5.22 15.73 6.20
N PHE A 101 5.80 15.23 5.12
CA PHE A 101 7.20 14.80 5.06
C PHE A 101 7.89 15.40 3.85
N LYS A 102 9.09 15.90 4.04
CA LYS A 102 9.92 16.47 2.98
C LYS A 102 11.37 15.98 3.09
N ARG A 103 12.14 16.25 2.05
CA ARG A 103 13.57 15.99 2.09
C ARG A 103 14.21 16.70 3.28
N ASP A 104 15.19 16.05 3.87
CA ASP A 104 15.99 16.50 5.01
C ASP A 104 15.27 16.45 6.37
N ASP A 105 13.98 16.12 6.44
CA ASP A 105 13.31 15.87 7.72
C ASP A 105 13.95 14.70 8.45
N GLN A 106 14.04 14.81 9.78
CA GLN A 106 14.48 13.74 10.65
C GLN A 106 13.28 12.90 11.06
N ILE A 107 13.28 11.65 10.65
CA ILE A 107 12.19 10.70 10.92
C ILE A 107 12.65 9.60 11.88
N LYS A 108 11.69 9.06 12.60
CA LYS A 108 11.86 7.96 13.54
C LYS A 108 10.95 6.79 13.13
N PHE A 109 11.50 5.59 13.13
CA PHE A 109 10.77 4.33 13.03
C PHE A 109 10.35 3.87 14.42
N LEU A 110 9.06 3.68 14.66
CA LEU A 110 8.57 3.38 16.01
C LEU A 110 8.88 1.95 16.48
N ALA A 111 8.98 0.98 15.54
CA ALA A 111 9.26 -0.41 15.89
C ALA A 111 10.65 -0.64 16.51
N ASN A 112 11.65 0.15 16.13
CA ASN A 112 13.03 -0.03 16.58
C ASN A 112 13.70 1.25 17.09
N ASN A 113 12.96 2.37 17.13
CA ASN A 113 13.45 3.69 17.55
C ASN A 113 14.61 4.26 16.70
N ASN A 114 14.91 3.67 15.54
CA ASN A 114 15.93 4.20 14.64
C ASN A 114 15.50 5.56 14.09
N GLN A 115 16.46 6.47 14.00
CA GLN A 115 16.26 7.79 13.43
C GLN A 115 17.12 7.94 12.17
N VAL A 116 16.51 8.47 11.11
CA VAL A 116 17.22 8.73 9.86
C VAL A 116 16.73 10.03 9.24
N LYS A 117 17.58 10.60 8.39
CA LYS A 117 17.26 11.79 7.62
C LYS A 117 16.70 11.37 6.26
N ILE A 118 15.56 11.92 5.86
CA ILE A 118 14.95 11.66 4.55
C ILE A 118 15.89 12.14 3.45
N LYS A 119 16.21 11.27 2.51
CA LYS A 119 17.01 11.61 1.32
C LYS A 119 16.17 12.18 0.19
N GLU A 120 14.98 11.62 0.01
CA GLU A 120 14.06 11.99 -1.06
C GLU A 120 12.65 11.53 -0.69
N VAL A 121 11.64 12.29 -1.09
CA VAL A 121 10.23 11.90 -1.09
C VAL A 121 9.67 12.00 -2.49
N GLY A 122 8.60 11.26 -2.80
CA GLY A 122 7.99 11.31 -4.13
C GLY A 122 6.82 10.36 -4.30
N TYR A 123 6.35 10.31 -5.54
CA TYR A 123 5.20 9.51 -5.98
C TYR A 123 5.59 8.44 -6.99
N PHE A 124 4.65 7.53 -7.24
CA PHE A 124 4.73 6.53 -8.32
C PHE A 124 3.95 7.00 -9.54
N TYR A 125 4.63 7.06 -10.73
CA TYR A 125 3.97 7.46 -11.97
C TYR A 125 4.64 6.89 -13.24
N PRO A 126 4.45 5.67 -13.60
CA PRO A 126 4.50 4.45 -12.79
C PRO A 126 5.85 4.28 -12.09
N GLN A 127 6.87 5.02 -12.53
CA GLN A 127 8.20 5.06 -11.92
C GLN A 127 8.25 6.07 -10.78
N LEU A 128 9.28 5.93 -9.94
CA LEU A 128 9.54 6.86 -8.84
C LEU A 128 9.83 8.26 -9.39
N ARG A 129 9.03 9.24 -8.96
CA ARG A 129 9.23 10.67 -9.24
C ARG A 129 9.34 11.43 -7.94
N SER A 130 10.44 12.15 -7.77
CA SER A 130 10.64 13.01 -6.60
C SER A 130 9.66 14.18 -6.60
N CYS A 131 9.26 14.61 -5.41
CA CYS A 131 8.49 15.82 -5.16
C CYS A 131 9.10 16.61 -4.01
N GLU A 132 8.60 17.80 -3.76
CA GLU A 132 9.08 18.65 -2.67
C GLU A 132 8.65 18.10 -1.31
N GLN A 133 7.41 17.65 -1.20
CA GLN A 133 6.83 17.11 0.02
C GLN A 133 5.69 16.13 -0.26
N LEU A 134 5.41 15.26 0.70
CA LEU A 134 4.20 14.45 0.80
C LEU A 134 3.30 15.02 1.87
N ASN A 135 1.99 15.08 1.62
CA ASN A 135 0.99 15.66 2.50
C ASN A 135 0.06 14.60 3.09
N ASP A 136 -0.68 15.01 4.11
CA ASP A 136 -1.70 14.18 4.75
C ASP A 136 -2.67 13.54 3.75
N GLY A 137 -2.93 12.24 3.92
CA GLY A 137 -3.79 11.43 3.05
C GLY A 137 -3.12 10.91 1.78
N GLU A 138 -1.92 11.38 1.44
CA GLU A 138 -1.20 10.96 0.23
C GLU A 138 -0.50 9.61 0.41
N ILE A 139 -0.31 8.94 -0.72
CA ILE A 139 0.50 7.74 -0.86
C ILE A 139 1.72 8.09 -1.69
N GLY A 140 2.88 7.70 -1.21
CA GLY A 140 4.14 7.97 -1.89
C GLY A 140 5.28 7.11 -1.37
N TYR A 141 6.50 7.55 -1.58
CA TYR A 141 7.69 6.88 -1.07
C TYR A 141 8.60 7.83 -0.31
N ILE A 142 9.35 7.24 0.63
CA ILE A 142 10.43 7.90 1.37
C ILE A 142 11.70 7.10 1.14
N ALA A 143 12.71 7.71 0.52
CA ALA A 143 14.05 7.15 0.41
C ALA A 143 14.83 7.46 1.71
N THR A 144 15.16 6.43 2.46
CA THR A 144 15.73 6.56 3.82
C THR A 144 17.25 6.65 3.83
N GLY A 145 17.92 6.14 2.80
CA GLY A 145 19.37 6.00 2.76
C GLY A 145 19.91 4.86 3.65
N ILE A 146 19.04 4.10 4.30
CA ILE A 146 19.42 2.94 5.12
C ILE A 146 19.95 1.86 4.19
N LYS A 147 21.11 1.30 4.53
CA LYS A 147 21.73 0.22 3.74
C LYS A 147 21.39 -1.17 4.29
N ASP A 148 21.00 -1.26 5.55
CA ASP A 148 20.58 -2.52 6.17
C ASP A 148 19.06 -2.69 6.06
N PRO A 149 18.59 -3.64 5.24
CA PRO A 149 17.18 -3.92 5.07
C PRO A 149 16.45 -4.27 6.38
N GLY A 150 17.12 -4.91 7.32
CA GLY A 150 16.54 -5.35 8.59
C GLY A 150 16.09 -4.23 9.53
N LEU A 151 16.49 -2.99 9.24
CA LEU A 151 16.10 -1.82 10.03
C LEU A 151 14.74 -1.23 9.66
N LEU A 152 14.12 -1.69 8.56
CA LEU A 152 12.79 -1.26 8.17
C LEU A 152 11.84 -2.45 8.20
N LYS A 153 10.68 -2.27 8.82
CA LYS A 153 9.62 -3.28 8.88
C LYS A 153 8.38 -2.76 8.15
N ILE A 154 7.77 -3.60 7.32
CA ILE A 154 6.44 -3.33 6.75
C ILE A 154 5.45 -3.25 7.90
N GLY A 155 4.57 -2.23 7.87
CA GLY A 155 3.59 -1.93 8.90
C GLY A 155 4.11 -1.11 10.06
N ASP A 156 5.39 -0.77 10.07
CA ASP A 156 5.89 0.19 11.05
C ASP A 156 5.36 1.60 10.77
N THR A 157 5.36 2.40 11.79
CA THR A 157 5.00 3.82 11.72
C THR A 157 6.25 4.68 11.65
N ILE A 158 6.32 5.49 10.60
CA ILE A 158 7.29 6.59 10.50
C ILE A 158 6.67 7.85 11.10
N THR A 159 7.45 8.56 11.89
CA THR A 159 7.00 9.84 12.49
C THR A 159 8.14 10.84 12.61
N ILE A 160 7.78 12.12 12.73
CA ILE A 160 8.71 13.21 13.07
C ILE A 160 8.59 13.55 14.57
N ASN A 161 7.37 13.62 15.09
CA ASN A 161 7.05 14.25 16.37
C ASN A 161 6.12 13.43 17.28
N SER A 162 5.87 12.16 16.97
CA SER A 162 4.99 11.30 17.77
C SER A 162 5.70 10.07 18.33
N ASN A 163 5.17 9.52 19.41
CA ASN A 163 5.60 8.23 19.97
C ASN A 163 4.48 7.17 19.92
N GLU A 164 3.33 7.50 19.33
CA GLU A 164 2.20 6.60 19.23
C GLU A 164 2.15 5.96 17.83
N PRO A 165 2.25 4.63 17.73
CA PRO A 165 2.13 3.93 16.46
C PRO A 165 0.71 4.07 15.90
N LEU A 166 0.60 3.99 14.57
CA LEU A 166 -0.69 3.88 13.90
C LEU A 166 -1.34 2.54 14.25
N PRO A 167 -2.65 2.53 14.53
CA PRO A 167 -3.34 1.30 14.93
C PRO A 167 -3.49 0.33 13.76
N GLY A 168 -3.57 -0.95 14.08
CA GLY A 168 -4.02 -1.98 13.13
C GLY A 168 -2.93 -2.84 12.50
N TYR A 169 -1.65 -2.53 12.66
CA TYR A 169 -0.60 -3.43 12.19
C TYR A 169 -0.36 -4.56 13.17
N LYS A 170 -0.37 -5.80 12.64
CA LYS A 170 0.10 -6.99 13.36
C LYS A 170 1.13 -7.67 12.47
N GLU A 171 2.28 -7.99 13.04
CA GLU A 171 3.32 -8.76 12.34
C GLU A 171 2.74 -10.12 11.92
N PRO A 172 2.85 -10.53 10.64
CA PRO A 172 2.36 -11.84 10.21
C PRO A 172 3.02 -12.95 11.01
N GLN A 173 2.23 -13.92 11.47
CA GLN A 173 2.78 -15.10 12.14
C GLN A 173 3.31 -16.07 11.09
N PRO A 174 4.57 -16.53 11.17
CA PRO A 174 5.10 -17.51 10.24
C PRO A 174 4.35 -18.83 10.41
N VAL A 175 3.89 -19.42 9.29
CA VAL A 175 3.17 -20.70 9.27
C VAL A 175 3.95 -21.80 8.56
N VAL A 176 4.98 -21.45 7.81
CA VAL A 176 5.87 -22.37 7.11
C VAL A 176 7.32 -21.99 7.41
N PHE A 177 8.14 -23.00 7.68
CA PHE A 177 9.57 -22.83 7.89
C PHE A 177 10.33 -23.55 6.77
N VAL A 178 11.27 -22.86 6.14
CA VAL A 178 12.09 -23.40 5.04
C VAL A 178 13.55 -23.11 5.35
N SER A 179 14.41 -24.11 5.11
CA SER A 179 15.85 -23.96 5.21
C SER A 179 16.45 -23.79 3.82
N PHE A 180 17.22 -22.72 3.62
CA PHE A 180 17.93 -22.46 2.38
C PHE A 180 19.43 -22.77 2.58
N TYR A 181 20.01 -23.48 1.63
CA TYR A 181 21.41 -23.81 1.61
C TYR A 181 22.04 -23.29 0.31
N PRO A 182 23.22 -22.65 0.36
CA PRO A 182 23.93 -22.33 -0.86
C PRO A 182 24.44 -23.61 -1.54
N GLU A 183 24.56 -23.56 -2.85
CA GLU A 183 25.12 -24.67 -3.64
C GLU A 183 26.60 -24.89 -3.32
N GLU A 184 27.33 -23.80 -3.05
CA GLU A 184 28.73 -23.79 -2.61
C GLU A 184 28.86 -23.13 -1.25
N ASN A 185 29.67 -23.70 -0.34
CA ASN A 185 29.83 -23.22 1.03
C ASN A 185 30.31 -21.77 1.12
N ASP A 186 31.10 -21.32 0.17
CA ASP A 186 31.67 -19.95 0.14
C ASP A 186 30.61 -18.87 -0.17
N ASN A 187 29.41 -19.27 -0.59
CA ASN A 187 28.31 -18.37 -0.95
C ASN A 187 27.30 -18.10 0.15
N TYR A 188 27.55 -18.55 1.40
CA TYR A 188 26.62 -18.38 2.51
C TYR A 188 26.29 -16.90 2.81
N GLU A 189 27.29 -16.03 2.86
CA GLU A 189 27.08 -14.59 3.12
C GLU A 189 26.29 -13.90 1.98
N ASN A 190 26.49 -14.34 0.75
CA ASN A 190 25.76 -13.85 -0.41
C ASN A 190 24.29 -14.30 -0.36
N LEU A 191 24.02 -15.55 0.01
CA LEU A 191 22.67 -16.07 0.20
C LEU A 191 21.95 -15.32 1.31
N LYS A 192 22.59 -15.09 2.46
CA LYS A 192 22.02 -14.33 3.58
C LYS A 192 21.63 -12.90 3.18
N LYS A 193 22.52 -12.21 2.43
CA LYS A 193 22.24 -10.87 1.89
C LYS A 193 21.10 -10.87 0.88
N ALA A 194 21.03 -11.88 0.00
CA ALA A 194 19.97 -12.01 -0.98
C ALA A 194 18.60 -12.24 -0.31
N LEU A 195 18.54 -13.13 0.68
CA LEU A 195 17.31 -13.39 1.45
C LEU A 195 16.86 -12.15 2.24
N ALA A 196 17.80 -11.39 2.84
CA ALA A 196 17.47 -10.15 3.52
C ALA A 196 16.89 -9.09 2.57
N LYS A 197 17.39 -9.00 1.33
CA LYS A 197 16.83 -8.13 0.28
C LYS A 197 15.46 -8.63 -0.19
N LEU A 198 15.30 -9.94 -0.39
CA LEU A 198 14.05 -10.54 -0.83
C LEU A 198 12.93 -10.30 0.20
N ARG A 199 13.22 -10.40 1.48
CA ARG A 199 12.27 -10.14 2.58
C ARG A 199 11.69 -8.71 2.58
N LEU A 200 12.38 -7.74 1.97
CA LEU A 200 11.84 -6.38 1.81
C LEU A 200 10.72 -6.30 0.77
N THR A 201 10.80 -7.14 -0.27
CA THR A 201 9.82 -7.16 -1.36
C THR A 201 8.75 -8.23 -1.16
N ASP A 202 9.00 -9.17 -0.25
CA ASP A 202 8.06 -10.26 0.08
C ASP A 202 8.00 -10.42 1.60
N ALA A 203 6.99 -9.79 2.21
CA ALA A 203 6.75 -9.85 3.65
C ALA A 203 6.28 -11.23 4.15
N SER A 204 6.07 -12.20 3.24
CA SER A 204 5.70 -13.57 3.60
C SER A 204 6.90 -14.46 3.96
N LEU A 205 8.14 -13.98 3.70
CA LEU A 205 9.42 -14.65 3.99
C LEU A 205 9.93 -14.36 5.40
#